data_30664f9f897ae5583813ddfbad615907
#
_entry.id   30664f9f897ae5583813ddfbad615907
#
_cell.length_a   1.000
_cell.length_b   1.000
_cell.length_c   1.000
_cell.angle_alpha   90.00
_cell.angle_beta   90.00
_cell.angle_gamma   90.00
#
_symmetry.space_group_name_H-M   'P 1'
#
loop_
_entity.id
_entity.type
_entity.pdbx_description
1 polymer ?
#
loop_
_entity_poly.entity_id
_entity_poly.type
_entity_poly.pdbx_seq_one_letter_code
_entity_poly.pdbx_strand_id
1 'polypeptide(L)'
;MEIQAALKKLIDRQDLSTEDMTDVMQQIMTGQATPAQIGGFLIALRMKGETIDEITGAARVMRSLATPVSVKGDLTNLVDTCGTGGDGSGLFNVSTAAAFVAAAAGAKVAKHGNRSVSSKTGSADLLETAGVNLSIPPEATARAIEDIGVGFLFAPSHHSAMKHAIGPRKEMGVRTIFNVLGPITNPAGVKKQVIGVFDQSLCRPICEALQRLGSEHVLVVHSDDGLDEFSLSAPTLVVELFKGKITEYRVSPEDVGLESQSMDSLKVNDSEESLTLIKQALDNHALDRTQGRTQRRKGFDDNGRISDADADAHFAQIDAAGQLIAFNAGAAIYAADLAQSLAEGVVLAQDAIGSGLALAKLHELASFTHLLMEDQS
;
A
#
# COMPACT_ATOMS: atom_id res chain seq x y z
N MET A 1 -9.95 -10.31 29.16
CA MET A 1 -11.38 -10.78 29.03
C MET A 1 -11.42 -12.09 28.23
N GLU A 2 -12.33 -13.03 28.58
CA GLU A 2 -12.57 -14.24 27.78
C GLU A 2 -13.44 -13.92 26.56
N ILE A 3 -13.21 -14.63 25.42
CA ILE A 3 -13.90 -14.37 24.16
C ILE A 3 -15.43 -14.51 24.24
N GLN A 4 -15.96 -15.41 25.11
CA GLN A 4 -17.39 -15.56 25.30
C GLN A 4 -18.01 -14.33 26.00
N ALA A 5 -17.27 -13.71 26.92
CA ALA A 5 -17.71 -12.48 27.58
C ALA A 5 -17.69 -11.28 26.61
N ALA A 6 -16.67 -11.23 25.74
CA ALA A 6 -16.60 -10.23 24.68
C ALA A 6 -17.76 -10.39 23.69
N LEU A 7 -18.07 -11.62 23.25
CA LEU A 7 -19.21 -11.90 22.39
C LEU A 7 -20.54 -11.39 22.97
N LYS A 8 -20.79 -11.60 24.27
CA LYS A 8 -22.01 -11.07 24.94
C LYS A 8 -22.07 -9.55 24.85
N LYS A 9 -20.96 -8.84 25.19
CA LYS A 9 -20.88 -7.38 25.05
C LYS A 9 -21.19 -6.90 23.63
N LEU A 10 -20.55 -7.52 22.61
CA LEU A 10 -20.72 -7.11 21.21
C LEU A 10 -22.15 -7.34 20.69
N ILE A 11 -22.79 -8.44 21.10
CA ILE A 11 -24.21 -8.72 20.78
C ILE A 11 -25.12 -7.63 21.37
N ASP A 12 -24.81 -7.15 22.57
CA ASP A 12 -25.50 -6.03 23.23
C ASP A 12 -25.04 -4.66 22.71
N ARG A 13 -24.27 -4.61 21.61
CA ARG A 13 -23.70 -3.40 20.98
C ARG A 13 -22.81 -2.57 21.92
N GLN A 14 -22.21 -3.21 22.92
CA GLN A 14 -21.27 -2.57 23.83
C GLN A 14 -19.86 -2.64 23.27
N ASP A 15 -19.10 -1.55 23.47
CA ASP A 15 -17.71 -1.47 23.04
C ASP A 15 -16.79 -2.28 23.95
N LEU A 16 -15.70 -2.77 23.38
CA LEU A 16 -14.59 -3.33 24.12
C LEU A 16 -13.53 -2.27 24.41
N SER A 17 -12.96 -2.29 25.60
CA SER A 17 -11.77 -1.49 25.86
C SER A 17 -10.56 -2.00 25.07
N THR A 18 -9.52 -1.19 24.95
CA THR A 18 -8.25 -1.62 24.34
C THR A 18 -7.69 -2.87 24.99
N GLU A 19 -7.80 -3.00 26.32
CA GLU A 19 -7.32 -4.16 27.10
C GLU A 19 -8.20 -5.38 26.83
N ASP A 20 -9.54 -5.24 26.85
CA ASP A 20 -10.45 -6.33 26.53
C ASP A 20 -10.19 -6.88 25.12
N MET A 21 -10.03 -5.97 24.14
CA MET A 21 -9.73 -6.37 22.76
C MET A 21 -8.36 -7.04 22.63
N THR A 22 -7.35 -6.56 23.34
CA THR A 22 -6.02 -7.18 23.39
C THR A 22 -6.12 -8.62 23.88
N ASP A 23 -6.82 -8.87 25.00
CA ASP A 23 -7.00 -10.20 25.55
C ASP A 23 -7.68 -11.17 24.57
N VAL A 24 -8.75 -10.71 23.91
CA VAL A 24 -9.51 -11.52 22.95
C VAL A 24 -8.67 -11.80 21.69
N MET A 25 -7.99 -10.80 21.17
CA MET A 25 -7.11 -10.99 20.02
C MET A 25 -5.96 -11.93 20.34
N GLN A 26 -5.41 -11.88 21.54
CA GLN A 26 -4.39 -12.82 21.99
C GLN A 26 -4.92 -14.27 21.95
N GLN A 27 -6.14 -14.52 22.46
CA GLN A 27 -6.77 -15.85 22.41
C GLN A 27 -6.96 -16.33 20.97
N ILE A 28 -7.42 -15.45 20.07
CA ILE A 28 -7.61 -15.77 18.64
C ILE A 28 -6.26 -16.11 17.99
N MET A 29 -5.28 -15.21 18.13
CA MET A 29 -4.00 -15.32 17.42
C MET A 29 -3.08 -16.42 17.98
N THR A 30 -3.31 -16.92 19.20
CA THR A 30 -2.59 -18.06 19.77
C THR A 30 -3.33 -19.40 19.63
N GLY A 31 -4.52 -19.41 18.99
CA GLY A 31 -5.29 -20.61 18.71
C GLY A 31 -6.07 -21.15 19.92
N GLN A 32 -6.30 -20.33 20.93
CA GLN A 32 -7.11 -20.69 22.10
C GLN A 32 -8.62 -20.60 21.81
N ALA A 33 -9.02 -19.75 20.84
CA ALA A 33 -10.40 -19.62 20.42
C ALA A 33 -10.76 -20.64 19.33
N THR A 34 -11.97 -21.21 19.41
CA THR A 34 -12.48 -22.12 18.37
C THR A 34 -12.87 -21.37 17.10
N PRO A 35 -12.92 -22.02 15.91
CA PRO A 35 -13.39 -21.39 14.67
C PRO A 35 -14.77 -20.73 14.79
N ALA A 36 -15.72 -21.37 15.51
CA ALA A 36 -17.04 -20.79 15.75
C ALA A 36 -17.00 -19.54 16.61
N GLN A 37 -16.13 -19.49 17.63
CA GLN A 37 -15.95 -18.30 18.45
C GLN A 37 -15.31 -17.16 17.65
N ILE A 38 -14.30 -17.46 16.83
CA ILE A 38 -13.65 -16.47 15.95
C ILE A 38 -14.67 -15.89 14.97
N GLY A 39 -15.41 -16.75 14.25
CA GLY A 39 -16.44 -16.32 13.31
C GLY A 39 -17.50 -15.44 13.97
N GLY A 40 -18.07 -15.91 15.09
CA GLY A 40 -19.07 -15.16 15.86
C GLY A 40 -18.55 -13.81 16.35
N PHE A 41 -17.30 -13.75 16.85
CA PHE A 41 -16.67 -12.52 17.30
C PHE A 41 -16.46 -11.52 16.18
N LEU A 42 -15.92 -11.95 15.05
CA LEU A 42 -15.66 -11.08 13.89
C LEU A 42 -16.95 -10.50 13.31
N ILE A 43 -18.02 -11.31 13.23
CA ILE A 43 -19.31 -10.82 12.73
C ILE A 43 -19.98 -9.88 13.73
N ALA A 44 -20.00 -10.22 15.03
CA ALA A 44 -20.60 -9.34 16.05
C ALA A 44 -19.87 -7.98 16.11
N LEU A 45 -18.53 -7.99 16.03
CA LEU A 45 -17.70 -6.77 15.99
C LEU A 45 -18.03 -5.93 14.73
N ARG A 46 -18.09 -6.55 13.55
CA ARG A 46 -18.45 -5.91 12.29
C ARG A 46 -19.86 -5.31 12.31
N MET A 47 -20.86 -6.03 12.87
CA MET A 47 -22.23 -5.54 12.98
C MET A 47 -22.40 -4.39 13.96
N LYS A 48 -21.56 -4.32 14.99
CA LYS A 48 -21.52 -3.21 15.94
C LYS A 48 -20.82 -2.00 15.29
N GLY A 49 -19.77 -2.23 14.53
CA GLY A 49 -18.79 -1.26 14.05
C GLY A 49 -17.59 -1.17 15.02
N GLU A 50 -16.39 -1.22 14.46
CA GLU A 50 -15.14 -1.21 15.21
C GLU A 50 -14.85 0.18 15.77
N THR A 51 -14.47 0.27 17.05
CA THR A 51 -14.00 1.50 17.69
C THR A 51 -12.48 1.67 17.58
N ILE A 52 -11.99 2.88 17.84
CA ILE A 52 -10.54 3.17 17.86
C ILE A 52 -9.84 2.34 18.92
N ASP A 53 -10.46 2.12 20.09
CA ASP A 53 -9.92 1.26 21.15
C ASP A 53 -9.77 -0.18 20.70
N GLU A 54 -10.77 -0.71 20.02
CA GLU A 54 -10.76 -2.08 19.48
C GLU A 54 -9.72 -2.23 18.35
N ILE A 55 -9.65 -1.28 17.43
CA ILE A 55 -8.61 -1.29 16.36
C ILE A 55 -7.21 -1.23 16.99
N THR A 56 -7.01 -0.36 17.98
CA THR A 56 -5.72 -0.21 18.66
C THR A 56 -5.31 -1.49 19.40
N GLY A 57 -6.24 -2.11 20.17
CA GLY A 57 -5.98 -3.34 20.90
C GLY A 57 -5.62 -4.51 19.97
N ALA A 58 -6.39 -4.66 18.88
CA ALA A 58 -6.13 -5.68 17.88
C ALA A 58 -4.77 -5.49 17.19
N ALA A 59 -4.44 -4.27 16.78
CA ALA A 59 -3.16 -3.96 16.13
C ALA A 59 -1.95 -4.20 17.05
N ARG A 60 -2.07 -3.91 18.35
CA ARG A 60 -1.01 -4.21 19.34
C ARG A 60 -0.65 -5.68 19.34
N VAL A 61 -1.65 -6.56 19.39
CA VAL A 61 -1.41 -8.02 19.36
C VAL A 61 -0.79 -8.46 18.05
N MET A 62 -1.31 -7.98 16.92
CA MET A 62 -0.77 -8.31 15.61
C MET A 62 0.71 -7.89 15.47
N ARG A 63 1.05 -6.67 15.92
CA ARG A 63 2.45 -6.18 15.93
C ARG A 63 3.34 -7.00 16.84
N SER A 64 2.87 -7.36 18.04
CA SER A 64 3.68 -8.13 19.02
C SER A 64 3.97 -9.57 18.59
N LEU A 65 3.11 -10.16 17.76
CA LEU A 65 3.24 -11.53 17.25
C LEU A 65 3.85 -11.60 15.84
N ALA A 66 4.09 -10.46 15.20
CA ALA A 66 4.72 -10.42 13.90
C ALA A 66 6.20 -10.82 13.98
N THR A 67 6.69 -11.54 12.96
CA THR A 67 8.13 -11.75 12.77
C THR A 67 8.74 -10.42 12.30
N PRO A 68 9.61 -9.78 13.12
CA PRO A 68 10.08 -8.44 12.85
C PRO A 68 11.09 -8.40 11.70
N VAL A 69 11.12 -7.26 10.97
CA VAL A 69 12.17 -6.89 10.03
C VAL A 69 12.98 -5.76 10.64
N SER A 70 14.19 -6.09 11.10
CA SER A 70 15.05 -5.16 11.84
C SER A 70 15.97 -4.39 10.89
N VAL A 71 15.48 -3.27 10.35
CA VAL A 71 16.25 -2.36 9.50
C VAL A 71 17.23 -1.57 10.34
N LYS A 72 18.49 -1.49 9.91
CA LYS A 72 19.59 -0.78 10.62
C LYS A 72 19.87 0.58 10.01
N GLY A 73 20.65 1.39 10.76
CA GLY A 73 21.10 2.70 10.32
C GLY A 73 20.10 3.82 10.55
N ASP A 74 20.14 4.84 9.70
CA ASP A 74 19.20 5.96 9.79
C ASP A 74 17.82 5.57 9.25
N LEU A 75 16.82 5.66 10.10
CA LEU A 75 15.43 5.31 9.83
C LEU A 75 14.52 6.55 9.75
N THR A 76 15.12 7.75 9.74
CA THR A 76 14.35 9.00 9.71
C THR A 76 13.40 9.09 8.54
N ASN A 77 13.78 8.51 7.39
CA ASN A 77 12.98 8.52 6.15
C ASN A 77 12.38 7.15 5.82
N LEU A 78 12.24 6.27 6.84
CA LEU A 78 11.60 4.96 6.65
C LEU A 78 10.09 5.12 6.54
N VAL A 79 9.50 4.67 5.43
CA VAL A 79 8.08 4.82 5.12
C VAL A 79 7.48 3.52 4.57
N ASP A 80 6.16 3.35 4.73
CA ASP A 80 5.37 2.31 4.07
C ASP A 80 4.30 2.95 3.18
N THR A 81 4.03 2.32 2.04
CA THR A 81 2.95 2.67 1.10
C THR A 81 2.01 1.48 0.98
N CYS A 82 1.01 1.40 1.83
CA CYS A 82 0.14 0.24 1.92
C CYS A 82 -1.32 0.70 1.87
N GLY A 83 -2.22 -0.12 1.34
CA GLY A 83 -3.65 0.12 1.36
C GLY A 83 -4.40 -1.07 1.93
N THR A 84 -5.67 -0.87 2.27
CA THR A 84 -6.58 -1.95 2.66
C THR A 84 -6.94 -2.83 1.47
N GLY A 85 -6.78 -2.30 0.26
CA GLY A 85 -7.26 -2.91 -0.97
C GLY A 85 -8.79 -3.03 -1.01
N GLY A 86 -9.27 -3.62 -2.10
CA GLY A 86 -10.69 -3.95 -2.19
C GLY A 86 -11.60 -2.79 -2.58
N ASP A 87 -11.08 -1.73 -3.13
CA ASP A 87 -11.81 -0.60 -3.70
C ASP A 87 -12.60 -0.96 -4.98
N GLY A 88 -12.21 -2.07 -5.64
CA GLY A 88 -12.87 -2.55 -6.86
C GLY A 88 -12.53 -1.73 -8.11
N SER A 89 -11.57 -0.84 -8.07
CA SER A 89 -11.18 0.05 -9.19
C SER A 89 -10.64 -0.71 -10.38
N GLY A 90 -9.94 -1.80 -10.16
CA GLY A 90 -9.25 -2.58 -11.19
C GLY A 90 -8.03 -1.87 -11.79
N LEU A 91 -7.52 -0.84 -11.14
CA LEU A 91 -6.31 -0.13 -11.57
C LEU A 91 -5.05 -1.01 -11.42
N PHE A 92 -3.98 -0.61 -12.13
CA PHE A 92 -2.66 -1.19 -11.93
C PHE A 92 -2.15 -0.94 -10.49
N ASN A 93 -1.07 -1.61 -10.09
CA ASN A 93 -0.55 -1.55 -8.71
C ASN A 93 0.15 -0.21 -8.40
N VAL A 94 -0.63 0.85 -8.23
CA VAL A 94 -0.19 2.25 -8.04
C VAL A 94 0.75 2.37 -6.84
N SER A 95 0.34 1.94 -5.64
CA SER A 95 1.16 2.05 -4.42
C SER A 95 2.45 1.24 -4.50
N THR A 96 2.48 0.15 -5.30
CA THR A 96 3.71 -0.62 -5.51
C THR A 96 4.68 0.13 -6.43
N ALA A 97 4.19 0.73 -7.51
CA ALA A 97 5.00 1.59 -8.36
C ALA A 97 5.51 2.83 -7.59
N ALA A 98 4.64 3.47 -6.80
CA ALA A 98 4.97 4.61 -5.95
C ALA A 98 6.10 4.30 -4.94
N ALA A 99 6.16 3.06 -4.43
CA ALA A 99 7.23 2.62 -3.52
C ALA A 99 8.62 2.73 -4.17
N PHE A 100 8.76 2.33 -5.43
CA PHE A 100 10.04 2.41 -6.16
C PHE A 100 10.41 3.85 -6.50
N VAL A 101 9.42 4.70 -6.81
CA VAL A 101 9.64 6.12 -7.06
C VAL A 101 10.08 6.83 -5.77
N ALA A 102 9.41 6.56 -4.64
CA ALA A 102 9.80 7.13 -3.36
C ALA A 102 11.22 6.69 -2.94
N ALA A 103 11.58 5.42 -3.18
CA ALA A 103 12.93 4.92 -2.94
C ALA A 103 13.96 5.61 -3.86
N ALA A 104 13.64 5.86 -5.12
CA ALA A 104 14.50 6.59 -6.05
C ALA A 104 14.70 8.06 -5.64
N ALA A 105 13.69 8.65 -4.98
CA ALA A 105 13.78 10.00 -4.40
C ALA A 105 14.50 10.04 -3.05
N GLY A 106 15.00 8.91 -2.53
CA GLY A 106 15.82 8.83 -1.32
C GLY A 106 15.10 8.34 -0.06
N ALA A 107 13.83 7.97 -0.13
CA ALA A 107 13.16 7.31 0.99
C ALA A 107 13.69 5.88 1.18
N LYS A 108 13.59 5.38 2.42
CA LYS A 108 13.68 3.96 2.70
C LYS A 108 12.26 3.39 2.76
N VAL A 109 11.93 2.49 1.87
CA VAL A 109 10.56 1.97 1.76
C VAL A 109 10.51 0.54 2.28
N ALA A 110 9.78 0.32 3.38
CA ALA A 110 9.44 -0.99 3.92
C ALA A 110 8.01 -1.33 3.51
N LYS A 111 7.81 -1.70 2.24
CA LYS A 111 6.47 -1.92 1.70
C LYS A 111 5.85 -3.20 2.25
N HIS A 112 4.81 -3.06 3.08
CA HIS A 112 4.00 -4.19 3.52
C HIS A 112 2.92 -4.49 2.49
N GLY A 113 2.71 -5.77 2.18
CA GLY A 113 1.72 -6.12 1.17
C GLY A 113 1.41 -7.61 1.12
N ASN A 114 0.39 -7.94 0.31
CA ASN A 114 -0.11 -9.30 0.16
C ASN A 114 -0.49 -9.59 -1.30
N ARG A 115 -0.88 -10.84 -1.56
CA ARG A 115 -1.59 -11.21 -2.79
C ARG A 115 -2.99 -10.62 -2.77
N SER A 116 -3.54 -10.42 -3.96
CA SER A 116 -4.94 -10.02 -4.07
C SER A 116 -5.88 -11.08 -3.52
N VAL A 117 -6.96 -10.63 -2.86
CA VAL A 117 -8.08 -11.47 -2.44
C VAL A 117 -9.33 -11.20 -3.29
N SER A 118 -9.51 -9.97 -3.74
CA SER A 118 -10.71 -9.51 -4.45
C SER A 118 -10.42 -8.74 -5.73
N SER A 119 -9.23 -8.16 -5.88
CA SER A 119 -8.79 -7.47 -7.09
C SER A 119 -8.08 -8.43 -8.05
N LYS A 120 -7.81 -7.99 -9.28
CA LYS A 120 -7.17 -8.82 -10.33
C LYS A 120 -5.68 -9.04 -10.10
N THR A 121 -5.02 -8.13 -9.36
CA THR A 121 -3.60 -8.20 -9.04
C THR A 121 -3.33 -7.55 -7.70
N GLY A 122 -2.52 -8.18 -6.85
CA GLY A 122 -2.01 -7.64 -5.59
C GLY A 122 -0.54 -7.22 -5.72
N SER A 123 -0.02 -6.55 -4.71
CA SER A 123 1.40 -6.14 -4.71
C SER A 123 2.37 -7.31 -4.80
N ALA A 124 2.05 -8.44 -4.15
CA ALA A 124 2.87 -9.65 -4.23
C ALA A 124 2.82 -10.28 -5.63
N ASP A 125 1.64 -10.33 -6.25
CA ASP A 125 1.47 -10.90 -7.60
C ASP A 125 2.28 -10.10 -8.63
N LEU A 126 2.22 -8.76 -8.56
CA LEU A 126 3.02 -7.87 -9.41
C LEU A 126 4.53 -8.10 -9.23
N LEU A 127 5.00 -8.16 -7.98
CA LEU A 127 6.42 -8.28 -7.70
C LEU A 127 6.98 -9.63 -8.13
N GLU A 128 6.22 -10.73 -7.98
CA GLU A 128 6.61 -12.05 -8.55
C GLU A 128 6.68 -12.00 -10.07
N THR A 129 5.70 -11.36 -10.73
CA THR A 129 5.73 -11.15 -12.19
C THR A 129 6.96 -10.31 -12.60
N ALA A 130 7.38 -9.36 -11.76
CA ALA A 130 8.60 -8.58 -11.98
C ALA A 130 9.90 -9.35 -11.69
N GLY A 131 9.81 -10.59 -11.19
CA GLY A 131 10.96 -11.43 -10.87
C GLY A 131 11.48 -11.26 -9.45
N VAL A 132 10.74 -10.67 -8.53
CA VAL A 132 11.14 -10.56 -7.12
C VAL A 132 10.80 -11.86 -6.39
N ASN A 133 11.77 -12.46 -5.70
CA ASN A 133 11.52 -13.59 -4.81
C ASN A 133 10.96 -13.10 -3.46
N LEU A 134 9.71 -13.49 -3.16
CA LEU A 134 9.03 -13.12 -1.92
C LEU A 134 9.38 -13.99 -0.71
N SER A 135 10.11 -15.09 -0.93
CA SER A 135 10.44 -16.08 0.11
C SER A 135 11.81 -15.84 0.75
N ILE A 136 12.31 -14.63 0.69
CA ILE A 136 13.57 -14.25 1.36
C ILE A 136 13.37 -14.08 2.88
N PRO A 137 14.39 -14.36 3.71
CA PRO A 137 14.29 -14.20 5.16
C PRO A 137 14.21 -12.71 5.56
N PRO A 138 13.68 -12.41 6.77
CA PRO A 138 13.51 -11.03 7.26
C PRO A 138 14.79 -10.20 7.24
N GLU A 139 15.94 -10.81 7.51
CA GLU A 139 17.25 -10.17 7.48
C GLU A 139 17.66 -9.72 6.08
N ALA A 140 17.30 -10.51 5.06
CA ALA A 140 17.53 -10.15 3.67
C ALA A 140 16.59 -9.02 3.22
N THR A 141 15.34 -9.04 3.67
CA THR A 141 14.39 -7.93 3.45
C THR A 141 14.91 -6.63 4.08
N ALA A 142 15.46 -6.70 5.30
CA ALA A 142 16.06 -5.55 5.96
C ALA A 142 17.26 -5.00 5.15
N ARG A 143 18.14 -5.88 4.66
CA ARG A 143 19.26 -5.49 3.78
C ARG A 143 18.81 -4.84 2.47
N ALA A 144 17.74 -5.35 1.85
CA ALA A 144 17.19 -4.71 0.65
C ALA A 144 16.77 -3.26 0.93
N ILE A 145 16.11 -3.01 2.07
CA ILE A 145 15.73 -1.64 2.49
C ILE A 145 16.98 -0.79 2.76
N GLU A 146 18.01 -1.36 3.41
CA GLU A 146 19.26 -0.66 3.76
C GLU A 146 20.06 -0.28 2.52
N ASP A 147 20.28 -1.23 1.60
CA ASP A 147 21.22 -1.14 0.49
C ASP A 147 20.57 -0.58 -0.79
N ILE A 148 19.34 -1.01 -1.09
CA ILE A 148 18.62 -0.63 -2.31
C ILE A 148 17.68 0.56 -2.06
N GLY A 149 17.19 0.71 -0.81
CA GLY A 149 16.20 1.71 -0.43
C GLY A 149 14.77 1.18 -0.46
N VAL A 150 14.52 -0.04 -0.90
CA VAL A 150 13.17 -0.64 -0.91
C VAL A 150 13.24 -2.13 -0.63
N GLY A 151 12.31 -2.62 0.20
CA GLY A 151 12.10 -4.04 0.46
C GLY A 151 10.62 -4.35 0.59
N PHE A 152 10.23 -5.57 0.22
CA PHE A 152 8.85 -6.04 0.28
C PHE A 152 8.66 -7.00 1.46
N LEU A 153 7.73 -6.65 2.34
CA LEU A 153 7.36 -7.44 3.51
C LEU A 153 6.08 -8.21 3.18
N PHE A 154 6.25 -9.45 2.74
CA PHE A 154 5.13 -10.31 2.36
C PHE A 154 4.35 -10.75 3.60
N ALA A 155 3.12 -10.26 3.77
CA ALA A 155 2.32 -10.42 4.98
C ALA A 155 2.23 -11.87 5.51
N PRO A 156 2.03 -12.93 4.70
CA PRO A 156 2.02 -14.31 5.19
C PRO A 156 3.32 -14.77 5.84
N SER A 157 4.47 -14.26 5.41
CA SER A 157 5.78 -14.62 5.97
C SER A 157 6.01 -14.01 7.36
N HIS A 158 5.35 -12.89 7.66
CA HIS A 158 5.55 -12.17 8.91
C HIS A 158 4.43 -12.37 9.93
N HIS A 159 3.22 -12.70 9.50
CA HIS A 159 2.05 -12.85 10.37
C HIS A 159 1.58 -14.30 10.47
N SER A 160 2.48 -15.22 10.88
CA SER A 160 2.18 -16.66 10.99
C SER A 160 1.00 -16.98 11.92
N ALA A 161 0.76 -16.16 12.94
CA ALA A 161 -0.37 -16.26 13.85
C ALA A 161 -1.74 -16.14 13.16
N MET A 162 -1.80 -15.49 11.98
CA MET A 162 -3.01 -15.40 11.16
C MET A 162 -3.60 -16.75 10.75
N LYS A 163 -2.80 -17.83 10.77
CA LYS A 163 -3.26 -19.20 10.45
C LYS A 163 -4.51 -19.62 11.24
N HIS A 164 -4.69 -19.11 12.44
CA HIS A 164 -5.84 -19.42 13.29
C HIS A 164 -7.12 -18.71 12.87
N ALA A 165 -7.00 -17.56 12.20
CA ALA A 165 -8.13 -16.74 11.75
C ALA A 165 -8.47 -16.92 10.24
N ILE A 166 -7.57 -17.48 9.43
CA ILE A 166 -7.74 -17.62 7.97
C ILE A 166 -8.93 -18.50 7.62
N GLY A 167 -9.10 -19.67 8.29
CA GLY A 167 -10.21 -20.59 8.04
C GLY A 167 -11.56 -19.89 8.19
N PRO A 168 -11.91 -19.40 9.40
CA PRO A 168 -13.17 -18.69 9.63
C PRO A 168 -13.37 -17.49 8.68
N ARG A 169 -12.34 -16.70 8.40
CA ARG A 169 -12.45 -15.58 7.45
C ARG A 169 -12.81 -16.01 6.03
N LYS A 170 -12.18 -17.09 5.54
CA LYS A 170 -12.45 -17.66 4.22
C LYS A 170 -13.89 -18.19 4.11
N GLU A 171 -14.36 -18.90 5.14
CA GLU A 171 -15.71 -19.47 5.18
C GLU A 171 -16.78 -18.40 5.24
N MET A 172 -16.55 -17.31 5.98
CA MET A 172 -17.51 -16.20 6.08
C MET A 172 -17.59 -15.36 4.78
N GLY A 173 -16.50 -15.23 4.03
CA GLY A 173 -16.45 -14.49 2.76
C GLY A 173 -16.77 -12.98 2.87
N VAL A 174 -16.69 -12.40 4.07
CA VAL A 174 -17.01 -11.00 4.31
C VAL A 174 -15.80 -10.23 4.88
N ARG A 175 -15.80 -8.91 4.71
CA ARG A 175 -14.79 -8.04 5.34
C ARG A 175 -14.97 -8.03 6.86
N THR A 176 -13.85 -8.05 7.57
CA THR A 176 -13.77 -8.00 9.03
C THR A 176 -12.68 -7.02 9.45
N ILE A 177 -12.49 -6.79 10.74
CA ILE A 177 -11.41 -5.96 11.28
C ILE A 177 -10.02 -6.31 10.68
N PHE A 178 -9.77 -7.55 10.31
CA PHE A 178 -8.50 -7.97 9.69
C PHE A 178 -8.22 -7.30 8.33
N ASN A 179 -9.22 -6.77 7.64
CA ASN A 179 -9.01 -6.00 6.42
C ASN A 179 -8.46 -4.59 6.71
N VAL A 180 -8.68 -4.09 7.91
CA VAL A 180 -8.17 -2.80 8.39
C VAL A 180 -6.81 -2.95 9.07
N LEU A 181 -6.57 -4.09 9.74
CA LEU A 181 -5.35 -4.32 10.53
C LEU A 181 -4.09 -4.49 9.68
N GLY A 182 -4.19 -5.03 8.45
CA GLY A 182 -3.03 -5.28 7.58
C GLY A 182 -2.12 -4.06 7.46
N PRO A 183 -2.61 -2.92 6.95
CA PRO A 183 -1.81 -1.72 6.76
C PRO A 183 -1.18 -1.15 8.03
N ILE A 184 -1.80 -1.34 9.19
CA ILE A 184 -1.35 -0.74 10.45
C ILE A 184 -0.45 -1.67 11.29
N THR A 185 -0.04 -2.81 10.71
CA THR A 185 0.77 -3.83 11.42
C THR A 185 2.07 -4.18 10.70
N ASN A 186 2.69 -3.20 10.05
CA ASN A 186 3.95 -3.37 9.32
C ASN A 186 5.05 -3.96 10.20
N PRO A 187 5.68 -5.10 9.80
CA PRO A 187 6.70 -5.80 10.59
C PRO A 187 8.01 -5.04 10.80
N ALA A 188 8.30 -4.01 9.99
CA ALA A 188 9.47 -3.14 10.18
C ALA A 188 9.23 -2.04 11.24
N GLY A 189 8.05 -1.99 11.85
CA GLY A 189 7.73 -1.01 12.88
C GLY A 189 7.78 0.44 12.39
N VAL A 190 7.45 0.66 11.11
CA VAL A 190 7.46 1.99 10.49
C VAL A 190 6.58 2.96 11.27
N LYS A 191 7.01 4.20 11.36
CA LYS A 191 6.28 5.29 12.01
C LYS A 191 5.67 6.28 11.03
N LYS A 192 5.99 6.12 9.75
CA LYS A 192 5.56 7.00 8.66
C LYS A 192 4.92 6.16 7.56
N GLN A 193 3.71 6.55 7.13
CA GLN A 193 2.93 5.72 6.21
C GLN A 193 2.02 6.57 5.32
N VAL A 194 1.78 6.08 4.10
CA VAL A 194 0.58 6.44 3.32
C VAL A 194 -0.31 5.21 3.28
N ILE A 195 -1.55 5.37 3.73
CA ILE A 195 -2.51 4.27 3.84
C ILE A 195 -3.77 4.61 3.08
N GLY A 196 -4.02 3.91 2.00
CA GLY A 196 -5.30 3.95 1.31
C GLY A 196 -6.36 3.09 1.98
N VAL A 197 -7.59 3.58 2.06
CA VAL A 197 -8.70 2.84 2.66
C VAL A 197 -9.89 2.77 1.71
N PHE A 198 -10.56 1.60 1.69
CA PHE A 198 -11.71 1.34 0.81
C PHE A 198 -13.00 2.08 1.21
N ASP A 199 -13.02 2.74 2.37
CA ASP A 199 -14.20 3.44 2.90
C ASP A 199 -13.73 4.68 3.66
N GLN A 200 -14.29 5.83 3.30
CA GLN A 200 -13.95 7.12 3.88
C GLN A 200 -14.10 7.14 5.42
N SER A 201 -15.08 6.43 5.95
CA SER A 201 -15.33 6.38 7.42
C SER A 201 -14.18 5.77 8.21
N LEU A 202 -13.26 5.05 7.55
CA LEU A 202 -12.08 4.44 8.16
C LEU A 202 -10.89 5.39 8.29
N CYS A 203 -10.86 6.50 7.52
CA CYS A 203 -9.70 7.39 7.50
C CYS A 203 -9.34 7.88 8.92
N ARG A 204 -10.30 8.46 9.61
CA ARG A 204 -10.06 9.04 10.93
C ARG A 204 -9.79 7.99 12.01
N PRO A 205 -10.59 6.91 12.16
CA PRO A 205 -10.31 5.85 13.15
C PRO A 205 -8.93 5.20 13.00
N ILE A 206 -8.48 4.94 11.76
CA ILE A 206 -7.16 4.38 11.48
C ILE A 206 -6.06 5.37 11.87
N CYS A 207 -6.20 6.63 11.51
CA CYS A 207 -5.24 7.68 11.85
C CYS A 207 -5.10 7.85 13.37
N GLU A 208 -6.21 7.86 14.11
CA GLU A 208 -6.21 7.94 15.58
C GLU A 208 -5.65 6.68 16.25
N ALA A 209 -5.94 5.49 15.70
CA ALA A 209 -5.32 4.25 16.17
C ALA A 209 -3.79 4.27 15.98
N LEU A 210 -3.31 4.74 14.83
CA LEU A 210 -1.88 4.88 14.55
C LEU A 210 -1.20 5.90 15.44
N GLN A 211 -1.86 7.02 15.75
CA GLN A 211 -1.38 7.98 16.76
C GLN A 211 -1.16 7.30 18.11
N ARG A 212 -2.12 6.52 18.59
CA ARG A 212 -2.01 5.75 19.86
C ARG A 212 -0.96 4.64 19.81
N LEU A 213 -0.63 4.15 18.61
CA LEU A 213 0.42 3.16 18.36
C LEU A 213 1.81 3.79 18.18
N GLY A 214 1.93 5.12 18.28
CA GLY A 214 3.19 5.86 18.25
C GLY A 214 3.72 6.18 16.87
N SER A 215 2.84 6.24 15.85
CA SER A 215 3.19 6.76 14.52
C SER A 215 3.46 8.26 14.57
N GLU A 216 4.27 8.78 13.65
CA GLU A 216 4.79 10.15 13.64
C GLU A 216 4.23 10.99 12.49
N HIS A 217 4.23 10.43 11.26
CA HIS A 217 3.71 11.09 10.07
C HIS A 217 2.92 10.07 9.22
N VAL A 218 1.62 10.22 9.15
CA VAL A 218 0.73 9.28 8.44
C VAL A 218 -0.31 10.05 7.64
N LEU A 219 -0.48 9.67 6.38
CA LEU A 219 -1.59 10.11 5.55
C LEU A 219 -2.54 8.91 5.36
N VAL A 220 -3.75 8.98 5.90
CA VAL A 220 -4.81 8.01 5.60
C VAL A 220 -5.74 8.62 4.58
N VAL A 221 -5.91 7.97 3.43
CA VAL A 221 -6.53 8.56 2.26
C VAL A 221 -7.68 7.74 1.69
N HIS A 222 -8.66 8.44 1.13
CA HIS A 222 -9.78 7.88 0.37
C HIS A 222 -10.26 8.91 -0.64
N SER A 223 -10.34 8.55 -1.91
CA SER A 223 -10.80 9.46 -2.95
C SER A 223 -12.33 9.45 -3.10
N ASP A 224 -12.90 10.57 -3.53
CA ASP A 224 -14.36 10.72 -3.71
C ASP A 224 -14.93 9.82 -4.81
N ASP A 225 -14.09 9.28 -5.70
CA ASP A 225 -14.45 8.25 -6.69
C ASP A 225 -14.35 6.81 -6.16
N GLY A 226 -14.03 6.65 -4.86
CA GLY A 226 -13.98 5.37 -4.16
C GLY A 226 -12.62 4.68 -4.16
N LEU A 227 -11.60 5.31 -4.75
CA LEU A 227 -10.24 4.76 -4.81
C LEU A 227 -9.54 4.83 -3.45
N ASP A 228 -8.80 3.78 -3.08
CA ASP A 228 -7.93 3.72 -1.89
C ASP A 228 -6.51 4.26 -2.17
N GLU A 229 -6.40 5.26 -3.06
CA GLU A 229 -5.18 5.97 -3.46
C GLU A 229 -5.51 7.45 -3.68
N PHE A 230 -4.51 8.31 -3.87
CA PHE A 230 -4.75 9.63 -4.46
C PHE A 230 -5.19 9.47 -5.91
N SER A 231 -6.28 10.13 -6.29
CA SER A 231 -6.91 10.00 -7.60
C SER A 231 -6.59 11.18 -8.52
N LEU A 232 -6.51 10.92 -9.84
CA LEU A 232 -6.49 11.97 -10.86
C LEU A 232 -7.90 12.37 -11.30
N SER A 233 -8.96 11.63 -10.95
CA SER A 233 -10.30 11.90 -11.42
C SER A 233 -11.20 12.59 -10.39
N ALA A 234 -10.79 12.65 -9.13
CA ALA A 234 -11.59 13.22 -8.05
C ALA A 234 -10.71 13.74 -6.90
N PRO A 235 -11.23 14.64 -6.06
CA PRO A 235 -10.57 15.03 -4.83
C PRO A 235 -10.40 13.85 -3.89
N THR A 236 -9.29 13.81 -3.18
CA THR A 236 -8.96 12.78 -2.18
C THR A 236 -9.05 13.38 -0.78
N LEU A 237 -9.83 12.75 0.10
CA LEU A 237 -9.81 13.04 1.53
C LEU A 237 -8.50 12.54 2.11
N VAL A 238 -7.84 13.41 2.89
CA VAL A 238 -6.64 13.09 3.66
C VAL A 238 -6.90 13.34 5.12
N VAL A 239 -6.70 12.33 5.95
CA VAL A 239 -6.60 12.47 7.41
C VAL A 239 -5.13 12.27 7.76
N GLU A 240 -4.47 13.37 8.12
CA GLU A 240 -3.04 13.42 8.35
C GLU A 240 -2.71 13.48 9.84
N LEU A 241 -1.85 12.58 10.29
CA LEU A 241 -1.14 12.69 11.56
C LEU A 241 0.24 13.26 11.29
N PHE A 242 0.52 14.43 11.82
CA PHE A 242 1.86 15.03 11.75
C PHE A 242 2.23 15.65 13.10
N LYS A 243 3.38 15.24 13.63
CA LYS A 243 3.91 15.74 14.93
C LYS A 243 2.86 15.71 16.06
N GLY A 244 2.10 14.60 16.13
CA GLY A 244 1.10 14.37 17.16
C GLY A 244 -0.23 15.11 16.96
N LYS A 245 -0.40 15.87 15.88
CA LYS A 245 -1.65 16.56 15.53
C LYS A 245 -2.31 15.86 14.36
N ILE A 246 -3.63 15.62 14.46
CA ILE A 246 -4.44 15.12 13.36
C ILE A 246 -5.17 16.28 12.69
N THR A 247 -5.02 16.39 11.36
CA THR A 247 -5.73 17.34 10.51
C THR A 247 -6.47 16.59 9.40
N GLU A 248 -7.54 17.20 8.90
CA GLU A 248 -8.35 16.63 7.83
C GLU A 248 -8.55 17.68 6.74
N TYR A 249 -8.31 17.29 5.51
CA TYR A 249 -8.43 18.17 4.34
C TYR A 249 -8.66 17.35 3.06
N ARG A 250 -8.98 18.04 1.96
CA ARG A 250 -9.09 17.43 0.63
C ARG A 250 -8.00 17.95 -0.26
N VAL A 251 -7.55 17.10 -1.19
CA VAL A 251 -6.55 17.44 -2.20
C VAL A 251 -7.06 17.02 -3.57
N SER A 252 -7.07 17.96 -4.48
CA SER A 252 -7.31 17.73 -5.91
C SER A 252 -5.98 17.64 -6.66
N PRO A 253 -5.93 17.04 -7.85
CA PRO A 253 -4.71 17.01 -8.66
C PRO A 253 -4.09 18.39 -8.89
N GLU A 254 -4.92 19.41 -9.10
CA GLU A 254 -4.49 20.79 -9.34
C GLU A 254 -3.76 21.43 -8.15
N ASP A 255 -4.09 21.00 -6.92
CA ASP A 255 -3.43 21.51 -5.71
C ASP A 255 -1.95 21.10 -5.63
N VAL A 256 -1.56 20.09 -6.41
CA VAL A 256 -0.19 19.58 -6.49
C VAL A 256 0.43 19.74 -7.90
N GLY A 257 -0.20 20.53 -8.75
CA GLY A 257 0.31 20.85 -10.10
C GLY A 257 0.09 19.75 -11.15
N LEU A 258 -0.85 18.84 -10.89
CA LEU A 258 -1.31 17.82 -11.85
C LEU A 258 -2.64 18.26 -12.48
N GLU A 259 -3.01 17.61 -13.58
CA GLU A 259 -4.31 17.86 -14.24
C GLU A 259 -5.30 16.74 -13.92
N SER A 260 -6.55 17.13 -13.63
CA SER A 260 -7.64 16.15 -13.49
C SER A 260 -7.91 15.46 -14.82
N GLN A 261 -8.01 14.13 -14.76
CA GLN A 261 -8.25 13.31 -15.94
C GLN A 261 -8.91 11.97 -15.60
N SER A 262 -9.55 11.34 -16.60
CA SER A 262 -10.13 10.01 -16.44
C SER A 262 -9.04 8.96 -16.23
N MET A 263 -9.33 8.00 -15.36
CA MET A 263 -8.46 6.85 -15.08
C MET A 263 -8.95 5.55 -15.75
N ASP A 264 -9.96 5.62 -16.62
CA ASP A 264 -10.54 4.41 -17.24
C ASP A 264 -9.53 3.61 -18.07
N SER A 265 -8.58 4.29 -18.72
CA SER A 265 -7.50 3.65 -19.48
C SER A 265 -6.43 2.98 -18.61
N LEU A 266 -6.45 3.20 -17.30
CA LEU A 266 -5.45 2.68 -16.35
C LEU A 266 -5.85 1.34 -15.72
N LYS A 267 -7.04 0.81 -16.06
CA LYS A 267 -7.53 -0.49 -15.60
C LYS A 267 -6.76 -1.62 -16.28
N VAL A 268 -6.44 -2.65 -15.50
CA VAL A 268 -5.68 -3.82 -15.95
C VAL A 268 -6.43 -5.11 -15.63
N ASN A 269 -6.09 -6.19 -16.32
CA ASN A 269 -6.73 -7.49 -16.14
C ASN A 269 -5.89 -8.47 -15.28
N ASP A 270 -4.58 -8.26 -15.21
CA ASP A 270 -3.65 -9.12 -14.49
C ASP A 270 -2.36 -8.37 -14.10
N SER A 271 -1.42 -9.10 -13.49
CA SER A 271 -0.14 -8.56 -13.06
C SER A 271 0.84 -8.29 -14.22
N GLU A 272 0.68 -8.95 -15.37
CA GLU A 272 1.53 -8.72 -16.55
C GLU A 272 1.19 -7.40 -17.23
N GLU A 273 -0.11 -7.13 -17.41
CA GLU A 273 -0.60 -5.83 -17.90
C GLU A 273 -0.19 -4.69 -16.95
N SER A 274 -0.36 -4.92 -15.63
CA SER A 274 0.05 -3.95 -14.61
C SER A 274 1.54 -3.66 -14.66
N LEU A 275 2.39 -4.68 -14.74
CA LEU A 275 3.84 -4.52 -14.81
C LEU A 275 4.27 -3.81 -16.10
N THR A 276 3.62 -4.14 -17.22
CA THR A 276 3.92 -3.51 -18.52
C THR A 276 3.63 -2.00 -18.46
N LEU A 277 2.47 -1.62 -17.94
CA LEU A 277 2.10 -0.21 -17.81
C LEU A 277 3.05 0.53 -16.84
N ILE A 278 3.38 -0.08 -15.69
CA ILE A 278 4.33 0.50 -14.74
C ILE A 278 5.70 0.71 -15.38
N LYS A 279 6.24 -0.30 -16.07
CA LYS A 279 7.54 -0.16 -16.75
C LYS A 279 7.53 0.95 -17.79
N GLN A 280 6.46 1.06 -18.57
CA GLN A 280 6.33 2.13 -19.56
C GLN A 280 6.22 3.51 -18.91
N ALA A 281 5.49 3.62 -17.79
CA ALA A 281 5.35 4.88 -17.05
C ALA A 281 6.65 5.32 -16.35
N LEU A 282 7.49 4.36 -15.92
CA LEU A 282 8.77 4.63 -15.25
C LEU A 282 9.95 4.69 -16.22
N ASP A 283 9.77 4.41 -17.50
CA ASP A 283 10.82 4.47 -18.51
C ASP A 283 11.12 5.92 -18.89
N ASN A 284 12.36 6.37 -18.62
CA ASN A 284 12.87 7.71 -18.90
C ASN A 284 12.67 8.15 -20.37
N HIS A 285 12.71 7.21 -21.33
CA HIS A 285 12.48 7.51 -22.74
C HIS A 285 11.06 7.96 -23.06
N ALA A 286 10.11 7.75 -22.14
CA ALA A 286 8.75 8.23 -22.28
C ALA A 286 8.59 9.73 -21.98
N LEU A 287 9.44 10.30 -21.12
CA LEU A 287 9.37 11.71 -20.68
C LEU A 287 10.20 12.69 -21.53
N ASP A 288 11.09 12.22 -22.40
CA ASP A 288 11.85 13.07 -23.36
C ASP A 288 10.93 13.72 -24.43
N ARG A 289 9.62 13.66 -24.19
CA ARG A 289 8.53 14.11 -25.09
C ARG A 289 8.27 15.60 -25.05
N THR A 290 8.68 16.31 -24.02
CA THR A 290 8.52 17.76 -23.95
C THR A 290 9.52 18.52 -24.84
N GLN A 291 10.65 17.90 -25.21
CA GLN A 291 11.64 18.49 -26.12
C GLN A 291 11.57 17.99 -27.58
N GLY A 292 10.81 16.93 -27.86
CA GLY A 292 10.84 16.27 -29.16
C GLY A 292 9.49 15.88 -29.74
N ARG A 293 8.58 16.84 -30.03
CA ARG A 293 7.43 16.63 -30.94
C ARG A 293 7.82 16.14 -32.36
N THR A 294 9.09 15.74 -32.58
CA THR A 294 9.64 15.51 -33.92
C THR A 294 10.23 14.11 -34.16
N GLN A 295 10.26 13.18 -33.19
CA GLN A 295 10.63 11.79 -33.49
C GLN A 295 9.56 10.82 -33.00
N ARG A 296 8.44 10.73 -33.77
CA ARG A 296 7.43 9.70 -33.65
C ARG A 296 8.07 8.32 -33.91
N ARG A 297 8.23 7.47 -32.89
CA ARG A 297 8.43 6.05 -33.10
C ARG A 297 7.08 5.43 -33.47
N LYS A 298 7.01 4.92 -34.69
CA LYS A 298 5.83 4.27 -35.29
C LYS A 298 5.66 2.88 -34.71
N GLY A 299 4.54 2.60 -34.06
CA GLY A 299 4.00 1.24 -33.94
C GLY A 299 3.29 0.86 -35.25
N PHE A 300 3.12 -0.40 -35.60
CA PHE A 300 2.75 -0.81 -36.96
C PHE A 300 1.45 -1.62 -36.97
N ASP A 301 0.50 -1.28 -37.86
CA ASP A 301 -0.61 -2.16 -38.25
C ASP A 301 -0.09 -3.31 -39.11
N ASP A 302 -0.97 -4.27 -39.48
CA ASP A 302 -0.63 -5.39 -40.37
C ASP A 302 -0.10 -4.95 -41.75
N ASN A 303 -0.15 -3.65 -42.04
CA ASN A 303 0.44 -2.97 -43.18
C ASN A 303 1.60 -2.03 -42.80
N GLY A 304 2.06 -2.08 -41.53
CA GLY A 304 3.16 -1.26 -41.04
C GLY A 304 2.80 0.19 -40.68
N ARG A 305 1.53 0.48 -40.32
CA ARG A 305 1.07 1.82 -39.90
C ARG A 305 0.27 1.71 -38.59
N ILE A 306 0.59 2.55 -37.60
CA ILE A 306 -0.36 2.86 -36.51
C ILE A 306 -1.26 4.00 -36.97
N SER A 307 -2.53 3.97 -36.59
CA SER A 307 -3.35 5.15 -36.63
C SER A 307 -2.74 6.19 -35.67
N ASP A 308 -2.61 7.44 -36.07
CA ASP A 308 -2.10 8.50 -35.19
C ASP A 308 -2.94 8.57 -33.89
N ALA A 309 -4.22 8.20 -33.93
CA ALA A 309 -5.14 8.19 -32.79
C ALA A 309 -4.83 7.08 -31.74
N ASP A 310 -4.48 5.86 -32.19
CA ASP A 310 -4.14 4.77 -31.26
C ASP A 310 -2.78 5.00 -30.57
N ALA A 311 -1.85 5.61 -31.29
CA ALA A 311 -0.58 6.03 -30.73
C ALA A 311 -0.78 7.14 -29.68
N ASP A 312 -1.59 8.15 -29.98
CA ASP A 312 -1.87 9.25 -29.08
C ASP A 312 -2.61 8.76 -27.82
N ALA A 313 -3.56 7.81 -27.95
CA ALA A 313 -4.26 7.20 -26.82
C ALA A 313 -3.31 6.38 -25.92
N HIS A 314 -2.41 5.61 -26.51
CA HIS A 314 -1.41 4.84 -25.75
C HIS A 314 -0.45 5.75 -25.01
N PHE A 315 -0.01 6.85 -25.62
CA PHE A 315 0.84 7.82 -24.94
C PHE A 315 0.11 8.54 -23.81
N ALA A 316 -1.15 8.91 -24.00
CA ALA A 316 -1.96 9.52 -22.96
C ALA A 316 -2.15 8.58 -21.78
N GLN A 317 -2.33 7.26 -22.01
CA GLN A 317 -2.40 6.25 -20.95
C GLN A 317 -1.11 6.20 -20.14
N ILE A 318 0.06 6.15 -20.79
CA ILE A 318 1.36 6.09 -20.09
C ILE A 318 1.59 7.37 -19.27
N ASP A 319 1.25 8.54 -19.82
CA ASP A 319 1.38 9.80 -19.12
C ASP A 319 0.47 9.87 -17.90
N ALA A 320 -0.80 9.50 -18.04
CA ALA A 320 -1.75 9.39 -16.93
C ALA A 320 -1.26 8.42 -15.84
N ALA A 321 -0.70 7.27 -16.23
CA ALA A 321 -0.11 6.33 -15.28
C ALA A 321 1.09 6.95 -14.54
N GLY A 322 1.97 7.65 -15.24
CA GLY A 322 3.09 8.38 -14.67
C GLY A 322 2.67 9.46 -13.68
N GLN A 323 1.63 10.23 -14.01
CA GLN A 323 1.07 11.26 -13.12
C GLN A 323 0.42 10.65 -11.87
N LEU A 324 -0.34 9.56 -12.02
CA LEU A 324 -0.95 8.86 -10.88
C LEU A 324 0.10 8.28 -9.95
N ILE A 325 1.15 7.66 -10.50
CA ILE A 325 2.30 7.18 -9.72
C ILE A 325 2.99 8.35 -9.00
N ALA A 326 3.24 9.46 -9.70
CA ALA A 326 3.89 10.63 -9.12
C ALA A 326 3.08 11.23 -7.97
N PHE A 327 1.76 11.27 -8.07
CA PHE A 327 0.90 11.77 -7.00
C PHE A 327 1.05 10.91 -5.73
N ASN A 328 0.90 9.60 -5.86
CA ASN A 328 0.98 8.66 -4.74
C ASN A 328 2.41 8.52 -4.18
N ALA A 329 3.43 8.57 -5.05
CA ALA A 329 4.83 8.60 -4.62
C ALA A 329 5.19 9.93 -3.92
N GLY A 330 4.66 11.05 -4.40
CA GLY A 330 4.80 12.35 -3.77
C GLY A 330 4.27 12.36 -2.34
N ALA A 331 3.14 11.69 -2.11
CA ALA A 331 2.60 11.50 -0.76
C ALA A 331 3.55 10.68 0.13
N ALA A 332 4.16 9.62 -0.41
CA ALA A 332 5.13 8.80 0.32
C ALA A 332 6.42 9.57 0.63
N ILE A 333 6.91 10.39 -0.31
CA ILE A 333 8.08 11.27 -0.13
C ILE A 333 7.80 12.32 0.94
N TYR A 334 6.61 12.92 0.93
CA TYR A 334 6.17 13.86 1.96
C TYR A 334 6.04 13.18 3.32
N ALA A 335 5.38 12.02 3.39
CA ALA A 335 5.27 11.25 4.63
C ALA A 335 6.63 10.80 5.17
N ALA A 336 7.63 10.57 4.30
CA ALA A 336 9.01 10.27 4.68
C ALA A 336 9.79 11.47 5.20
N ASP A 337 9.19 12.68 5.24
CA ASP A 337 9.82 13.97 5.60
C ASP A 337 10.99 14.37 4.67
N LEU A 338 10.93 13.96 3.40
CA LEU A 338 11.88 14.37 2.35
C LEU A 338 11.39 15.62 1.60
N ALA A 339 10.13 15.98 1.75
CA ALA A 339 9.49 17.17 1.20
C ALA A 339 8.77 17.93 2.32
N GLN A 340 8.59 19.24 2.15
CA GLN A 340 7.91 20.10 3.12
C GLN A 340 6.40 20.20 2.86
N SER A 341 5.95 19.73 1.69
CA SER A 341 4.54 19.69 1.28
C SER A 341 4.29 18.54 0.32
N LEU A 342 3.02 18.17 0.17
CA LEU A 342 2.60 17.15 -0.80
C LEU A 342 2.96 17.57 -2.24
N ALA A 343 2.78 18.86 -2.59
CA ALA A 343 3.13 19.37 -3.91
C ALA A 343 4.63 19.27 -4.20
N GLU A 344 5.49 19.60 -3.23
CA GLU A 344 6.95 19.39 -3.36
C GLU A 344 7.29 17.91 -3.51
N GLY A 345 6.62 17.04 -2.75
CA GLY A 345 6.76 15.60 -2.88
C GLY A 345 6.44 15.09 -4.30
N VAL A 346 5.38 15.63 -4.92
CA VAL A 346 5.00 15.28 -6.31
C VAL A 346 6.09 15.73 -7.30
N VAL A 347 6.67 16.92 -7.14
CA VAL A 347 7.79 17.38 -7.98
C VAL A 347 8.98 16.44 -7.88
N LEU A 348 9.38 16.06 -6.65
CA LEU A 348 10.46 15.09 -6.42
C LEU A 348 10.15 13.71 -7.02
N ALA A 349 8.89 13.28 -6.98
CA ALA A 349 8.46 12.03 -7.60
C ALA A 349 8.57 12.10 -9.14
N GLN A 350 8.18 13.20 -9.75
CA GLN A 350 8.32 13.43 -11.20
C GLN A 350 9.80 13.41 -11.63
N ASP A 351 10.68 14.05 -10.85
CA ASP A 351 12.13 14.04 -11.08
C ASP A 351 12.71 12.62 -10.96
N ALA A 352 12.27 11.86 -9.95
CA ALA A 352 12.70 10.47 -9.75
C ALA A 352 12.24 9.55 -10.91
N ILE A 353 11.02 9.73 -11.42
CA ILE A 353 10.54 9.04 -12.63
C ILE A 353 11.37 9.46 -13.84
N GLY A 354 11.58 10.78 -14.04
CA GLY A 354 12.34 11.33 -15.17
C GLY A 354 13.80 10.90 -15.21
N SER A 355 14.39 10.56 -14.06
CA SER A 355 15.76 10.06 -13.97
C SER A 355 15.94 8.60 -14.39
N GLY A 356 14.84 7.81 -14.49
CA GLY A 356 14.86 6.37 -14.72
C GLY A 356 15.30 5.53 -13.52
N LEU A 357 15.65 6.15 -12.38
CA LEU A 357 16.12 5.45 -11.18
C LEU A 357 15.03 4.57 -10.54
N ALA A 358 13.76 4.95 -10.67
CA ALA A 358 12.66 4.18 -10.11
C ALA A 358 12.56 2.78 -10.75
N LEU A 359 12.69 2.69 -12.07
CA LEU A 359 12.73 1.41 -12.78
C LEU A 359 14.00 0.61 -12.44
N ALA A 360 15.14 1.27 -12.29
CA ALA A 360 16.37 0.63 -11.84
C ALA A 360 16.21 -0.01 -10.45
N LYS A 361 15.54 0.65 -9.49
CA LYS A 361 15.24 0.09 -8.16
C LYS A 361 14.41 -1.19 -8.21
N LEU A 362 13.44 -1.29 -9.11
CA LEU A 362 12.68 -2.52 -9.32
C LEU A 362 13.59 -3.67 -9.80
N HIS A 363 14.46 -3.41 -10.77
CA HIS A 363 15.41 -4.40 -11.27
C HIS A 363 16.48 -4.79 -10.23
N GLU A 364 16.96 -3.83 -9.43
CA GLU A 364 17.90 -4.09 -8.33
C GLU A 364 17.27 -5.01 -7.28
N LEU A 365 16.02 -4.76 -6.87
CA LEU A 365 15.32 -5.61 -5.92
C LEU A 365 15.11 -7.03 -6.47
N ALA A 366 14.68 -7.17 -7.72
CA ALA A 366 14.51 -8.47 -8.37
C ALA A 366 15.83 -9.24 -8.40
N SER A 367 16.91 -8.61 -8.86
CA SER A 367 18.25 -9.22 -8.93
C SER A 367 18.77 -9.61 -7.54
N PHE A 368 18.65 -8.73 -6.55
CA PHE A 368 19.09 -8.99 -5.19
C PHE A 368 18.40 -10.20 -4.58
N THR A 369 17.08 -10.30 -4.75
CA THR A 369 16.29 -11.40 -4.18
C THR A 369 16.56 -12.74 -4.87
N HIS A 370 16.99 -12.76 -6.14
CA HIS A 370 17.42 -13.97 -6.86
C HIS A 370 18.79 -14.47 -6.44
N LEU A 371 19.77 -13.59 -6.30
CA LEU A 371 21.14 -13.96 -5.89
C LEU A 371 21.16 -14.70 -4.55
N LEU A 372 20.25 -14.36 -3.62
CA LEU A 372 20.12 -15.04 -2.33
C LEU A 372 19.62 -16.50 -2.43
N MET A 373 19.02 -16.90 -3.55
CA MET A 373 18.62 -18.30 -3.77
C MET A 373 19.80 -19.16 -4.22
N GLU A 374 20.70 -18.59 -5.03
CA GLU A 374 21.87 -19.30 -5.55
C GLU A 374 22.88 -19.61 -4.43
N ASP A 375 23.00 -18.75 -3.43
CA ASP A 375 23.88 -18.95 -2.26
C ASP A 375 23.37 -20.00 -1.26
N GLN A 376 22.09 -20.44 -1.39
CA GLN A 376 21.46 -21.45 -0.49
C GLN A 376 21.30 -22.83 -1.17
N SER A 377 21.64 -22.96 -2.44
CA SER A 377 21.59 -24.21 -3.22
C SER A 377 22.97 -24.82 -3.38
#